data_7efe15046b893a2a38377fad2a41e909
#
_entry.id   7efe15046b893a2a38377fad2a41e909
#
_cell.length_a   1.000
_cell.length_b   1.000
_cell.length_c   1.000
_cell.angle_alpha   90.00
_cell.angle_beta   90.00
_cell.angle_gamma   90.00
#
_symmetry.space_group_name_H-M   'P 1'
#
loop_
_entity.id
_entity.type
_entity.pdbx_description
1 polymer ?
#
loop_
_entity_poly.entity_id
_entity_poly.type
_entity_poly.pdbx_seq_one_letter_code
_entity_poly.pdbx_strand_id
1 'polypeptide(L)'
;MRELVILMLITVALAWCADHVAFGPVNPNRRHRLIFCTLLIIILLAGFAGLRTHCNDTGAYRHSYELITESSWDTTDKSVGANPLFNWINYQLKMHGVSTQNFLMFWAFLTVGCYIIFVRGYSANYPLTIFLLFTTGCYTFAFAGIKQAAAIGIA
;
A
#
# COMPACT_ATOMS: atom_id res chain seq x y z
N MET A 1 3.10 -16.65 -8.06
CA MET A 1 1.80 -16.58 -8.79
C MET A 1 0.64 -17.15 -7.95
N ARG A 2 0.76 -18.39 -7.42
CA ARG A 2 -0.32 -19.01 -6.62
C ARG A 2 -0.77 -18.16 -5.44
N GLU A 3 0.16 -17.59 -4.68
CA GLU A 3 -0.12 -16.75 -3.50
C GLU A 3 -0.91 -15.47 -3.85
N LEU A 4 -0.58 -14.83 -4.99
CA LEU A 4 -1.32 -13.66 -5.47
C LEU A 4 -2.76 -13.99 -5.86
N VAL A 5 -2.99 -15.17 -6.47
CA VAL A 5 -4.34 -15.61 -6.82
C VAL A 5 -5.17 -15.88 -5.56
N ILE A 6 -4.57 -16.53 -4.56
CA ILE A 6 -5.23 -16.78 -3.28
C ILE A 6 -5.58 -15.46 -2.60
N LEU A 7 -4.63 -14.53 -2.54
CA LEU A 7 -4.84 -13.20 -1.96
C LEU A 7 -5.95 -12.43 -2.69
N MET A 8 -5.97 -12.47 -4.03
CA MET A 8 -7.03 -11.90 -4.85
C MET A 8 -8.40 -12.48 -4.49
N LEU A 9 -8.52 -13.81 -4.44
CA LEU A 9 -9.79 -14.47 -4.12
C LEU A 9 -10.31 -14.09 -2.72
N ILE A 10 -9.43 -14.09 -1.72
CA ILE A 10 -9.79 -13.69 -0.35
C ILE A 10 -10.25 -12.23 -0.31
N THR A 11 -9.52 -11.31 -0.94
CA THR A 11 -9.84 -9.88 -0.90
C THR A 11 -11.10 -9.56 -1.71
N VAL A 12 -11.35 -10.23 -2.83
CA VAL A 12 -12.61 -10.12 -3.59
C VAL A 12 -13.79 -10.66 -2.78
N ALA A 13 -13.63 -11.78 -2.09
CA ALA A 13 -14.68 -12.31 -1.20
C ALA A 13 -15.00 -11.36 -0.04
N LEU A 14 -13.98 -10.76 0.57
CA LEU A 14 -14.17 -9.73 1.61
C LEU A 14 -14.85 -8.48 1.07
N ALA A 15 -14.49 -8.04 -0.13
CA ALA A 15 -15.13 -6.91 -0.79
C ALA A 15 -16.60 -7.22 -1.13
N TRP A 16 -16.89 -8.45 -1.57
CA TRP A 16 -18.26 -8.91 -1.82
C TRP A 16 -19.10 -8.95 -0.53
N CYS A 17 -18.53 -9.46 0.56
CA CYS A 17 -19.19 -9.42 1.89
C CYS A 17 -19.46 -7.97 2.33
N ALA A 18 -18.52 -7.06 2.09
CA ALA A 18 -18.67 -5.64 2.40
C ALA A 18 -19.82 -5.01 1.60
N ASP A 19 -19.92 -5.34 0.32
CA ASP A 19 -20.90 -4.78 -0.61
C ASP A 19 -22.31 -5.34 -0.35
N HIS A 20 -22.44 -6.63 -0.15
CA HIS A 20 -23.74 -7.28 0.20
C HIS A 20 -24.34 -6.76 1.50
N VAL A 21 -23.50 -6.47 2.49
CA VAL A 21 -23.95 -5.78 3.72
C VAL A 21 -24.42 -4.35 3.41
N ALA A 22 -23.98 -3.77 2.28
CA ALA A 22 -24.41 -2.45 1.86
C ALA A 22 -25.82 -2.39 1.30
N PHE A 23 -26.35 -3.47 0.74
CA PHE A 23 -27.68 -3.52 0.10
C PHE A 23 -28.82 -4.05 1.01
N GLY A 24 -28.52 -4.47 2.26
CA GLY A 24 -29.53 -4.96 3.21
C GLY A 24 -30.29 -3.83 3.93
N PRO A 25 -31.34 -4.16 4.70
CA PRO A 25 -32.09 -3.18 5.50
C PRO A 25 -31.16 -2.41 6.44
N VAL A 26 -31.49 -1.13 6.70
CA VAL A 26 -30.66 -0.20 7.49
C VAL A 26 -30.39 -0.76 8.89
N ASN A 27 -29.24 -1.40 9.06
CA ASN A 27 -28.77 -1.91 10.34
C ASN A 27 -27.67 -0.96 10.87
N PRO A 28 -27.73 -0.45 12.11
CA PRO A 28 -26.74 0.48 12.66
C PRO A 28 -25.32 -0.10 12.65
N ASN A 29 -25.18 -1.42 12.70
CA ASN A 29 -23.89 -2.10 12.63
C ASN A 29 -23.27 -2.19 11.21
N ARG A 30 -24.01 -1.76 10.19
CA ARG A 30 -23.58 -1.80 8.78
C ARG A 30 -22.28 -1.03 8.55
N ARG A 31 -22.20 0.20 9.04
CA ARG A 31 -21.02 1.05 8.89
C ARG A 31 -19.76 0.42 9.51
N HIS A 32 -19.90 -0.17 10.69
CA HIS A 32 -18.78 -0.83 11.38
C HIS A 32 -18.28 -2.06 10.60
N ARG A 33 -19.19 -2.88 10.08
CA ARG A 33 -18.81 -4.06 9.25
C ARG A 33 -18.10 -3.65 7.95
N LEU A 34 -18.60 -2.60 7.30
CA LEU A 34 -17.98 -2.05 6.10
C LEU A 34 -16.56 -1.57 6.37
N ILE A 35 -16.35 -0.80 7.43
CA ILE A 35 -15.04 -0.32 7.85
C ILE A 35 -14.13 -1.51 8.20
N PHE A 36 -14.64 -2.47 8.94
CA PHE A 36 -13.88 -3.66 9.35
C PHE A 36 -13.39 -4.47 8.13
N CYS A 37 -14.27 -4.80 7.17
CA CYS A 37 -13.88 -5.51 5.96
C CYS A 37 -12.85 -4.72 5.14
N THR A 38 -13.02 -3.41 5.01
CA THR A 38 -12.07 -2.55 4.29
C THR A 38 -10.70 -2.51 4.97
N LEU A 39 -10.66 -2.38 6.30
CA LEU A 39 -9.43 -2.43 7.08
C LEU A 39 -8.73 -3.79 6.93
N LEU A 40 -9.50 -4.89 6.96
CA LEU A 40 -8.96 -6.23 6.77
C LEU A 40 -8.33 -6.39 5.38
N ILE A 41 -8.98 -5.88 4.32
CA ILE A 41 -8.42 -5.87 2.97
C ILE A 41 -7.10 -5.07 2.94
N ILE A 42 -7.05 -3.87 3.56
CA ILE A 42 -5.83 -3.06 3.62
C ILE A 42 -4.72 -3.83 4.34
N ILE A 43 -5.01 -4.44 5.49
CA ILE A 43 -4.02 -5.20 6.27
C ILE A 43 -3.47 -6.39 5.45
N LEU A 44 -4.34 -7.14 4.78
CA LEU A 44 -3.92 -8.28 3.96
C LEU A 44 -3.07 -7.85 2.77
N LEU A 45 -3.51 -6.84 2.01
CA LEU A 45 -2.80 -6.36 0.84
C LEU A 45 -1.49 -5.65 1.19
N ALA A 46 -1.51 -4.75 2.17
CA ALA A 46 -0.32 -4.05 2.62
C ALA A 46 0.67 -4.98 3.33
N GLY A 47 0.18 -5.93 4.12
CA GLY A 47 1.00 -6.95 4.75
C GLY A 47 1.72 -7.80 3.70
N PHE A 48 1.01 -8.32 2.71
CA PHE A 48 1.63 -9.07 1.62
C PHE A 48 2.64 -8.23 0.83
N ALA A 49 2.32 -6.98 0.53
CA ALA A 49 3.20 -6.06 -0.17
C ALA A 49 4.46 -5.70 0.66
N GLY A 50 4.30 -5.46 1.95
CA GLY A 50 5.38 -5.03 2.84
C GLY A 50 6.29 -6.17 3.31
N LEU A 51 5.77 -7.39 3.43
CA LEU A 51 6.55 -8.56 3.85
C LEU A 51 7.40 -9.18 2.73
N ARG A 52 7.27 -8.71 1.52
CA ARG A 52 8.08 -9.20 0.38
C ARG A 52 9.57 -8.99 0.59
N THR A 53 10.35 -9.99 0.23
CA THR A 53 11.82 -9.95 0.31
C THR A 53 12.48 -9.65 -1.03
N HIS A 54 11.87 -10.10 -2.12
CA HIS A 54 12.42 -10.02 -3.47
C HIS A 54 11.35 -9.61 -4.47
N CYS A 55 11.41 -8.37 -4.94
CA CYS A 55 10.58 -7.91 -6.06
C CYS A 55 11.21 -6.66 -6.67
N ASN A 56 11.56 -6.71 -7.97
CA ASN A 56 12.10 -5.59 -8.74
C ASN A 56 13.06 -4.68 -7.93
N ASP A 57 12.66 -3.42 -7.73
CA ASP A 57 13.48 -2.39 -7.10
C ASP A 57 13.52 -2.46 -5.56
N THR A 58 12.88 -3.46 -4.92
CA THR A 58 12.86 -3.57 -3.45
C THR A 58 14.26 -3.61 -2.86
N GLY A 59 15.20 -4.30 -3.54
CA GLY A 59 16.61 -4.35 -3.14
C GLY A 59 17.28 -2.97 -3.19
N ALA A 60 17.02 -2.19 -4.23
CA ALA A 60 17.56 -0.83 -4.37
C ALA A 60 17.01 0.11 -3.29
N TYR A 61 15.72 0.03 -2.98
CA TYR A 61 15.12 0.83 -1.90
C TYR A 61 15.66 0.46 -0.52
N ARG A 62 15.85 -0.84 -0.26
CA ARG A 62 16.47 -1.31 0.99
C ARG A 62 17.88 -0.77 1.13
N HIS A 63 18.71 -0.97 0.11
CA HIS A 63 20.09 -0.50 0.10
C HIS A 63 20.16 1.04 0.26
N SER A 64 19.36 1.79 -0.48
CA SER A 64 19.31 3.25 -0.35
C SER A 64 18.90 3.70 1.06
N TYR A 65 17.95 3.01 1.69
CA TYR A 65 17.54 3.32 3.06
C TYR A 65 18.63 3.00 4.09
N GLU A 66 19.36 1.90 3.90
CA GLU A 66 20.48 1.50 4.77
C GLU A 66 21.65 2.48 4.73
N LEU A 67 21.90 3.10 3.59
CA LEU A 67 22.95 4.10 3.39
C LEU A 67 22.63 5.48 4.01
N ILE A 68 21.41 5.74 4.45
CA ILE A 68 21.06 6.99 5.11
C ILE A 68 21.80 7.12 6.44
N THR A 69 22.57 8.20 6.58
CA THR A 69 23.30 8.59 7.79
C THR A 69 22.87 10.00 8.25
N GLU A 70 23.29 10.42 9.43
CA GLU A 70 22.95 11.75 9.96
C GLU A 70 23.40 12.89 9.03
N SER A 71 24.51 12.72 8.33
CA SER A 71 25.03 13.70 7.35
C SER A 71 24.35 13.63 5.98
N SER A 72 23.52 12.62 5.72
CA SER A 72 22.93 12.38 4.40
C SER A 72 21.93 13.45 3.98
N TRP A 73 21.33 14.18 4.92
CA TRP A 73 20.39 15.24 4.59
C TRP A 73 21.07 16.38 3.80
N ASP A 74 22.25 16.82 4.23
CA ASP A 74 23.00 17.87 3.53
C ASP A 74 23.49 17.46 2.15
N THR A 75 23.80 16.18 1.95
CA THR A 75 24.26 15.62 0.67
C THR A 75 23.11 15.20 -0.25
N THR A 76 22.01 14.74 0.32
CA THR A 76 20.80 14.30 -0.42
C THR A 76 20.13 15.45 -1.14
N ASP A 77 20.19 16.66 -0.57
CA ASP A 77 19.59 17.86 -1.18
C ASP A 77 20.27 18.28 -2.49
N LYS A 78 21.53 17.88 -2.71
CA LYS A 78 22.32 18.22 -3.91
C LYS A 78 22.41 17.13 -4.96
N SER A 79 22.27 15.87 -4.61
CA SER A 79 22.52 14.74 -5.51
C SER A 79 21.28 13.92 -5.89
N VAL A 80 20.19 13.99 -5.16
CA VAL A 80 18.96 13.23 -5.38
C VAL A 80 17.78 14.15 -5.67
N GLY A 81 17.94 15.01 -6.65
CA GLY A 81 17.09 16.13 -7.02
C GLY A 81 15.66 15.86 -7.47
N ALA A 82 15.10 14.63 -7.31
CA ALA A 82 13.82 14.31 -7.92
C ALA A 82 12.65 14.15 -6.93
N ASN A 83 12.89 13.94 -5.63
CA ASN A 83 11.79 13.62 -4.70
C ASN A 83 12.06 14.08 -3.25
N PRO A 84 12.06 15.40 -2.94
CA PRO A 84 12.48 15.90 -1.64
C PRO A 84 11.60 15.38 -0.49
N LEU A 85 10.30 15.28 -0.68
CA LEU A 85 9.37 14.79 0.33
C LEU A 85 9.61 13.30 0.66
N PHE A 86 9.81 12.47 -0.36
CA PHE A 86 10.10 11.04 -0.16
C PHE A 86 11.41 10.86 0.62
N ASN A 87 12.45 11.57 0.24
CA ASN A 87 13.76 11.51 0.88
C ASN A 87 13.71 12.03 2.32
N TRP A 88 12.96 13.10 2.57
CA TRP A 88 12.75 13.63 3.91
C TRP A 88 12.04 12.63 4.84
N ILE A 89 10.95 12.01 4.37
CA ILE A 89 10.23 10.98 5.14
C ILE A 89 11.17 9.81 5.47
N ASN A 90 11.96 9.33 4.50
CA ASN A 90 12.89 8.23 4.70
C ASN A 90 13.98 8.58 5.71
N TYR A 91 14.49 9.81 5.65
CA TYR A 91 15.46 10.31 6.62
C TYR A 91 14.86 10.34 8.03
N GLN A 92 13.66 10.88 8.21
CA GLN A 92 12.98 10.88 9.49
C GLN A 92 12.75 9.46 10.04
N LEU A 93 12.26 8.54 9.21
CA LEU A 93 12.09 7.15 9.62
C LEU A 93 13.41 6.52 10.09
N LYS A 94 14.51 6.80 9.39
CA LYS A 94 15.84 6.30 9.76
C LYS A 94 16.33 6.87 11.08
N MET A 95 16.18 8.19 11.30
CA MET A 95 16.59 8.86 12.54
C MET A 95 15.78 8.38 13.74
N HIS A 96 14.53 7.96 13.54
CA HIS A 96 13.72 7.31 14.58
C HIS A 96 14.04 5.82 14.79
N GLY A 97 15.09 5.29 14.17
CA GLY A 97 15.54 3.90 14.37
C GLY A 97 14.62 2.86 13.72
N VAL A 98 13.82 3.25 12.73
CA VAL A 98 12.92 2.33 12.03
C VAL A 98 13.73 1.34 11.20
N SER A 99 13.46 0.04 11.37
CA SER A 99 14.16 -1.01 10.61
C SER A 99 13.79 -0.96 9.12
N THR A 100 14.68 -1.46 8.26
CA THR A 100 14.47 -1.54 6.81
C THR A 100 13.15 -2.26 6.45
N GLN A 101 12.76 -3.28 7.23
CA GLN A 101 11.51 -4.00 7.03
C GLN A 101 10.29 -3.14 7.36
N ASN A 102 10.34 -2.40 8.47
CA ASN A 102 9.25 -1.49 8.88
C ASN A 102 9.12 -0.29 7.93
N PHE A 103 10.22 0.17 7.35
CA PHE A 103 10.23 1.16 6.27
C PHE A 103 9.41 0.67 5.06
N LEU A 104 9.63 -0.56 4.59
CA LEU A 104 8.85 -1.14 3.49
C LEU A 104 7.37 -1.30 3.87
N MET A 105 7.09 -1.75 5.10
CA MET A 105 5.72 -1.86 5.61
C MET A 105 5.00 -0.51 5.63
N PHE A 106 5.67 0.54 6.11
CA PHE A 106 5.12 1.90 6.14
C PHE A 106 4.66 2.37 4.76
N TRP A 107 5.54 2.24 3.74
CA TRP A 107 5.19 2.64 2.38
C TRP A 107 4.11 1.75 1.75
N ALA A 108 4.12 0.44 2.06
CA ALA A 108 3.09 -0.47 1.60
C ALA A 108 1.71 -0.11 2.19
N PHE A 109 1.63 0.17 3.50
CA PHE A 109 0.38 0.60 4.14
C PHE A 109 -0.11 1.94 3.60
N LEU A 110 0.78 2.91 3.41
CA LEU A 110 0.43 4.22 2.86
C LEU A 110 -0.16 4.07 1.45
N THR A 111 0.56 3.39 0.56
CA THR A 111 0.16 3.24 -0.86
C THR A 111 -1.13 2.43 -1.00
N VAL A 112 -1.16 1.23 -0.40
CA VAL A 112 -2.33 0.35 -0.49
C VAL A 112 -3.52 0.95 0.22
N GLY A 113 -3.30 1.60 1.37
CA GLY A 113 -4.35 2.29 2.10
C GLY A 113 -5.03 3.37 1.27
N CYS A 114 -4.25 4.25 0.63
CA CYS A 114 -4.77 5.26 -0.28
C CYS A 114 -5.55 4.64 -1.45
N TYR A 115 -5.01 3.61 -2.11
CA TYR A 115 -5.70 2.93 -3.21
C TYR A 115 -7.04 2.33 -2.78
N ILE A 116 -7.08 1.64 -1.66
CA ILE A 116 -8.30 0.99 -1.18
C ILE A 116 -9.35 2.01 -0.72
N ILE A 117 -8.93 3.10 -0.07
CA ILE A 117 -9.84 4.19 0.33
C ILE A 117 -10.43 4.86 -0.92
N PHE A 118 -9.58 5.16 -1.93
CA PHE A 118 -10.03 5.74 -3.19
C PHE A 118 -11.01 4.82 -3.93
N VAL A 119 -10.62 3.56 -4.15
CA VAL A 119 -11.45 2.55 -4.80
C VAL A 119 -12.79 2.41 -4.11
N ARG A 120 -12.79 2.39 -2.78
CA ARG A 120 -14.02 2.30 -2.01
C ARG A 120 -14.93 3.52 -2.17
N GLY A 121 -14.35 4.72 -2.24
CA GLY A 121 -15.11 5.98 -2.36
C GLY A 121 -15.76 6.15 -3.72
N TYR A 122 -15.10 5.68 -4.78
CA TYR A 122 -15.51 5.96 -6.17
C TYR A 122 -16.01 4.73 -6.94
N SER A 123 -15.91 3.52 -6.39
CA SER A 123 -16.33 2.30 -7.07
C SER A 123 -17.85 2.10 -6.99
N ALA A 124 -18.48 1.88 -8.14
CA ALA A 124 -19.87 1.45 -8.22
C ALA A 124 -20.05 -0.04 -7.85
N ASN A 125 -19.01 -0.85 -8.05
CA ASN A 125 -18.98 -2.29 -7.72
C ASN A 125 -17.63 -2.62 -7.09
N TYR A 126 -17.60 -2.61 -5.76
CA TYR A 126 -16.37 -2.77 -5.00
C TYR A 126 -15.63 -4.10 -5.25
N PRO A 127 -16.31 -5.28 -5.26
CA PRO A 127 -15.65 -6.55 -5.57
C PRO A 127 -15.01 -6.58 -6.97
N LEU A 128 -15.72 -6.07 -7.97
CA LEU A 128 -15.20 -6.00 -9.34
C LEU A 128 -13.97 -5.10 -9.43
N THR A 129 -13.97 -3.98 -8.74
CA THR A 129 -12.83 -3.05 -8.76
C THR A 129 -11.61 -3.65 -8.03
N ILE A 130 -11.81 -4.38 -6.93
CA ILE A 130 -10.71 -5.14 -6.30
C ILE A 130 -10.17 -6.21 -7.25
N PHE A 131 -11.02 -6.94 -7.96
CA PHE A 131 -10.58 -7.91 -8.96
C PHE A 131 -9.77 -7.23 -10.09
N LEU A 132 -10.24 -6.10 -10.60
CA LEU A 132 -9.53 -5.32 -11.63
C LEU A 132 -8.19 -4.79 -11.13
N LEU A 133 -8.06 -4.40 -9.86
CA LEU A 133 -6.80 -3.95 -9.26
C LEU A 133 -5.68 -5.00 -9.42
N PHE A 134 -6.02 -6.28 -9.33
CA PHE A 134 -5.07 -7.37 -9.54
C PHE A 134 -4.84 -7.67 -11.03
N THR A 135 -5.91 -7.77 -11.82
CA THR A 135 -5.83 -8.20 -13.23
C THR A 135 -5.20 -7.16 -14.14
N THR A 136 -5.37 -5.88 -13.84
CA THR A 136 -4.69 -4.77 -14.55
C THR A 136 -3.23 -4.59 -14.13
N GLY A 137 -2.78 -5.29 -13.09
CA GLY A 137 -1.43 -5.15 -12.58
C GLY A 137 -1.20 -3.92 -11.70
N CYS A 138 -2.21 -3.10 -11.40
CA CYS A 138 -2.07 -1.92 -10.55
C CYS A 138 -1.55 -2.28 -9.15
N TYR A 139 -2.02 -3.39 -8.58
CA TYR A 139 -1.52 -3.86 -7.29
C TYR A 139 -0.05 -4.31 -7.37
N THR A 140 0.34 -5.02 -8.42
CA THR A 140 1.74 -5.46 -8.62
C THR A 140 2.65 -4.29 -8.98
N PHE A 141 2.14 -3.26 -9.65
CA PHE A 141 2.88 -2.01 -9.90
C PHE A 141 3.27 -1.30 -8.60
N ALA A 142 2.44 -1.36 -7.56
CA ALA A 142 2.78 -0.82 -6.24
C ALA A 142 4.02 -1.48 -5.62
N PHE A 143 4.41 -2.67 -6.09
CA PHE A 143 5.65 -3.35 -5.66
C PHE A 143 6.87 -2.86 -6.44
N ALA A 144 6.71 -2.54 -7.72
CA ALA A 144 7.80 -2.16 -8.58
C ALA A 144 8.27 -0.72 -8.31
N GLY A 145 7.33 0.20 -8.16
CA GLY A 145 7.65 1.62 -8.03
C GLY A 145 7.07 2.24 -6.76
N ILE A 146 7.66 2.01 -5.58
CA ILE A 146 7.18 2.55 -4.30
C ILE A 146 6.92 4.06 -4.37
N LYS A 147 7.85 4.84 -4.95
CA LYS A 147 7.72 6.30 -5.08
C LYS A 147 6.53 6.71 -5.95
N GLN A 148 6.43 6.10 -7.14
CA GLN A 148 5.39 6.42 -8.12
C GLN A 148 4.02 5.98 -7.62
N ALA A 149 3.94 4.78 -7.06
CA ALA A 149 2.70 4.25 -6.52
C ALA A 149 2.20 5.07 -5.33
N ALA A 150 3.08 5.52 -4.43
CA ALA A 150 2.72 6.41 -3.34
C ALA A 150 2.25 7.78 -3.84
N ALA A 151 2.93 8.35 -4.84
CA ALA A 151 2.53 9.63 -5.44
C ALA A 151 1.14 9.55 -6.08
N ILE A 152 0.85 8.49 -6.85
CA ILE A 152 -0.46 8.26 -7.47
C ILE A 152 -1.55 8.02 -6.41
N GLY A 153 -1.22 7.33 -5.31
CA GLY A 153 -2.18 7.04 -4.25
C GLY A 153 -2.58 8.26 -3.43
N ILE A 154 -1.74 9.29 -3.37
CA ILE A 154 -1.98 10.54 -2.61
C ILE A 154 -2.64 11.63 -3.47
N ALA A 155 -2.43 11.59 -4.80
CA ALA A 155 -2.99 12.55 -5.75
C ALA A 155 -4.50 12.41 -5.91
#